data_35d2263708e1f1f8356a6b676c6414c1
#
_entry.id   35d2263708e1f1f8356a6b676c6414c1
#
_cell.length_a   1.000
_cell.length_b   1.000
_cell.length_c   1.000
_cell.angle_alpha   90.00
_cell.angle_beta   90.00
_cell.angle_gamma   90.00
#
_symmetry.space_group_name_H-M   'P 1'
#
loop_
_entity.id
_entity.type
_entity.pdbx_description
1 polymer ?
#
loop_
_entity_poly.entity_id
_entity_poly.type
_entity_poly.pdbx_seq_one_letter_code
_entity_poly.pdbx_strand_id
1 'polypeptide(L)' 'MKILGIESSCDETACSVVEDGKTVLSNIVASQIDEHRLYGGVVPEIASRRHAENITWVTKAALDRKSVV' A
#
# COMPACT_ATOMS: atom_id res chain seq x y z
N MET A 1 20.61 0.99 -7.95
CA MET A 1 19.37 0.53 -8.59
C MET A 1 18.19 0.78 -7.67
N LYS A 2 17.11 1.30 -8.21
CA LYS A 2 15.90 1.55 -7.45
C LYS A 2 14.87 0.46 -7.74
N ILE A 3 14.21 0.00 -6.69
CA ILE A 3 13.22 -1.07 -6.80
C ILE A 3 11.91 -0.58 -6.22
N LEU A 4 10.82 -0.77 -6.96
CA LEU A 4 9.47 -0.52 -6.49
C LEU A 4 8.90 -1.82 -5.94
N GLY A 5 8.58 -1.83 -4.66
CA GLY A 5 7.95 -2.97 -4.02
C GLY A 5 6.47 -2.71 -3.80
N ILE A 6 5.65 -3.69 -4.10
CA ILE A 6 4.20 -3.59 -3.93
C ILE A 6 3.70 -4.77 -3.11
N GLU A 7 2.87 -4.47 -2.12
CA GLU A 7 2.20 -5.51 -1.34
C GLU A 7 0.71 -5.21 -1.27
N SER A 8 -0.11 -6.22 -1.54
CA SER A 8 -1.55 -6.13 -1.35
C SER A 8 -2.03 -7.43 -0.74
N SER A 9 -2.27 -7.42 0.55
CA SER A 9 -2.70 -8.61 1.28
C SER A 9 -3.62 -8.21 2.41
N CYS A 10 -4.55 -9.10 2.72
CA CYS A 10 -5.51 -8.90 3.81
C CYS A 10 -6.17 -7.51 3.77
N ASP A 11 -5.75 -6.62 4.64
CA ASP A 11 -6.36 -5.31 4.81
C ASP A 11 -5.41 -4.15 4.49
N GLU A 12 -4.29 -4.43 3.80
CA GLU A 12 -3.32 -3.38 3.48
C GLU A 12 -2.87 -3.41 2.03
N THR A 13 -2.73 -2.23 1.44
CA THR A 13 -2.10 -2.03 0.15
C THR A 13 -0.91 -1.10 0.38
N ALA A 14 0.27 -1.52 -0.01
CA ALA A 14 1.48 -0.74 0.26
C ALA A 14 2.40 -0.71 -0.95
N CYS A 15 3.09 0.42 -1.12
CA CYS A 15 4.12 0.58 -2.12
C CYS A 15 5.31 1.27 -1.49
N SER A 16 6.50 0.82 -1.85
CA SER A 16 7.74 1.46 -1.39
C SER A 16 8.76 1.50 -2.50
N VAL A 17 9.62 2.52 -2.47
CA VAL A 17 10.76 2.63 -3.37
C VAL A 17 12.02 2.51 -2.53
N VAL A 18 12.86 1.55 -2.87
CA VAL A 18 14.09 1.25 -2.14
C VAL A 18 15.28 1.38 -3.08
N GLU A 19 16.33 2.02 -2.62
CA GLU A 19 17.57 2.18 -3.39
C GLU A 19 18.64 1.24 -2.87
N ASP A 20 19.20 0.44 -3.78
CA ASP A 20 20.31 -0.48 -3.51
C ASP A 20 20.02 -1.47 -2.36
N GLY A 21 18.74 -1.76 -2.14
CA GLY A 21 18.33 -2.68 -1.09
C GLY A 21 18.54 -2.19 0.34
N LYS A 22 18.90 -0.93 0.51
CA LYS A 22 19.27 -0.39 1.83
C LYS A 22 18.50 0.86 2.23
N THR A 23 18.26 1.76 1.29
CA THR A 23 17.66 3.06 1.58
C THR A 23 16.22 3.09 1.13
N VAL A 24 15.30 3.27 2.06
CA VAL A 24 13.87 3.44 1.75
C VAL A 24 13.65 4.88 1.36
N LEU A 25 13.35 5.12 0.07
CA LEU A 25 13.11 6.46 -0.45
C LEU A 25 11.68 6.91 -0.22
N SER A 26 10.74 5.95 -0.24
CA SER A 26 9.33 6.22 0.06
C SER A 26 8.67 4.96 0.57
N ASN A 27 7.61 5.13 1.36
CA ASN A 27 6.83 4.01 1.87
C ASN A 27 5.41 4.50 2.15
N ILE A 28 4.46 4.05 1.34
CA ILE A 28 3.07 4.47 1.43
C ILE A 28 2.20 3.25 1.74
N VAL A 29 1.38 3.35 2.77
CA VAL A 29 0.51 2.26 3.20
C VAL A 29 -0.93 2.77 3.29
N ALA A 30 -1.84 2.02 2.67
CA ALA A 30 -3.28 2.24 2.79
C ALA A 30 -3.87 1.06 3.56
N SER A 31 -4.38 1.31 4.76
CA SER A 31 -4.93 0.26 5.62
C SER A 31 -6.46 0.25 5.56
N GLN A 32 -7.03 -0.95 5.59
CA GLN A 32 -8.48 -1.17 5.62
C GLN A 32 -8.95 -1.66 7.00
N ILE A 33 -8.09 -1.57 8.01
CA ILE A 33 -8.38 -2.15 9.33
C ILE A 33 -9.72 -1.69 9.89
N ASP A 34 -9.99 -0.40 9.84
CA ASP A 34 -11.22 0.15 10.40
C ASP A 34 -12.46 -0.33 9.67
N GLU A 35 -12.39 -0.47 8.35
CA GLU A 35 -13.53 -0.97 7.57
C GLU A 35 -13.82 -2.44 7.90
N HIS A 36 -12.80 -3.28 7.92
CA HIS A 36 -12.99 -4.70 8.20
C HIS A 36 -13.39 -4.97 9.65
N ARG A 37 -13.00 -4.08 10.55
CA ARG A 37 -13.38 -4.21 11.97
C ARG A 37 -14.89 -4.20 12.15
N LEU A 38 -15.60 -3.46 11.31
CA LEU A 38 -17.07 -3.41 11.37
C LEU A 38 -17.70 -4.78 11.09
N TYR A 39 -16.98 -5.66 10.40
CA TYR A 39 -17.47 -6.99 10.04
C TYR A 39 -16.83 -8.10 10.89
N GLY A 40 -16.02 -7.73 11.88
CA GLY A 40 -15.38 -8.69 12.76
C GLY A 40 -14.14 -9.35 12.19
N GLY A 41 -13.64 -8.85 11.07
CA GLY A 41 -12.44 -9.40 10.42
C GLY A 41 -12.39 -9.09 8.95
N VAL A 42 -11.36 -9.58 8.26
CA VAL A 42 -11.19 -9.32 6.83
C VAL A 42 -12.31 -9.97 6.01
N VAL A 43 -12.95 -9.17 5.16
CA VAL A 43 -13.96 -9.63 4.21
C VAL A 43 -13.32 -9.67 2.83
N PRO A 44 -13.06 -10.85 2.24
CA PRO A 44 -12.28 -10.97 1.00
C PRO A 44 -12.79 -10.12 -0.17
N GLU A 45 -14.11 -10.05 -0.37
CA GLU A 45 -14.67 -9.26 -1.46
C GLU A 45 -14.40 -7.77 -1.29
N ILE A 46 -14.52 -7.27 -0.05
CA ILE A 46 -14.27 -5.88 0.26
C ILE A 46 -12.78 -5.59 0.14
N ALA A 47 -11.94 -6.49 0.66
CA ALA A 47 -10.51 -6.35 0.58
C ALA A 47 -10.03 -6.26 -0.86
N SER A 48 -10.52 -7.16 -1.72
CA SER A 48 -10.16 -7.17 -3.14
C SER A 48 -10.51 -5.86 -3.81
N ARG A 49 -11.71 -5.34 -3.54
CA ARG A 49 -12.17 -4.08 -4.11
C ARG A 49 -11.31 -2.91 -3.65
N ARG A 50 -10.98 -2.87 -2.37
CA ARG A 50 -10.16 -1.79 -1.82
C ARG A 50 -8.73 -1.84 -2.33
N HIS A 51 -8.16 -3.04 -2.51
CA HIS A 51 -6.83 -3.16 -3.11
C HIS A 51 -6.83 -2.61 -4.53
N ALA A 52 -7.86 -2.93 -5.32
CA ALA A 52 -7.97 -2.43 -6.69
C ALA A 52 -8.09 -0.91 -6.72
N GLU A 53 -8.83 -0.32 -5.78
CA GLU A 53 -8.98 1.13 -5.69
C GLU A 53 -7.69 1.81 -5.21
N ASN A 54 -7.03 1.20 -4.24
CA ASN A 54 -5.88 1.81 -3.58
C ASN A 54 -4.59 1.70 -4.36
N ILE A 55 -4.41 0.65 -5.17
CA ILE A 55 -3.13 0.38 -5.83
C ILE A 55 -2.65 1.55 -6.68
N THR A 56 -3.55 2.22 -7.37
CA THR A 56 -3.18 3.33 -8.25
C THR A 56 -2.63 4.52 -7.47
N TRP A 57 -3.35 4.96 -6.44
CA TRP A 57 -2.90 6.15 -5.71
C TRP A 57 -1.71 5.85 -4.80
N VAL A 58 -1.61 4.63 -4.23
CA VAL A 58 -0.45 4.26 -3.41
C VAL A 58 0.81 4.22 -4.27
N THR A 59 0.69 3.66 -5.48
CA THR A 59 1.81 3.59 -6.41
C THR A 59 2.26 4.98 -6.82
N LYS A 60 1.31 5.86 -7.19
CA LYS A 60 1.64 7.24 -7.55
C LYS A 60 2.30 7.97 -6.39
N ALA A 61 1.79 7.82 -5.18
CA ALA A 61 2.35 8.45 -4.00
C ALA A 61 3.77 7.95 -3.72
N ALA A 62 4.00 6.65 -3.89
CA ALA A 62 5.33 6.08 -3.67
C ALA A 62 6.34 6.58 -4.68
N LEU A 63 5.92 6.75 -5.93
CA LEU A 63 6.80 7.25 -6.99
C LEU A 63 7.03 8.76 -6.88
N ASP A 64 6.10 9.49 -6.28
CA ASP A 64 6.24 10.92 -6.04
C ASP A 64 6.89 11.13 -4.67
N ARG A 65 8.20 11.35 -4.69
CA ARG A 65 8.98 11.47 -3.47
C ARG A 65 8.56 12.63 -2.56
N LYS A 66 7.75 13.55 -3.06
CA LYS A 66 7.22 14.63 -2.24
C LYS A 66 6.15 14.15 -1.29
N SER A 67 5.59 12.98 -1.56
CA SER A 67 4.57 12.37 -0.70
C SER A 67 5.17 11.56 0.44
N VAL A 68 6.47 11.46 0.52
CA VAL A 68 7.16 10.76 1.60
C VAL A 68 6.99 11.54 2.88
N VAL A 69 6.59 10.86 3.90
CA VAL A 69 6.32 11.45 5.21
C VAL A 69 7.34 10.97 6.21
#